data_71b9c2b7ee8b4d0c36504ad9c157916e
#
_entry.id   71b9c2b7ee8b4d0c36504ad9c157916e
#
_cell.length_a   1.000
_cell.length_b   1.000
_cell.length_c   1.000
_cell.angle_alpha   90.00
_cell.angle_beta   90.00
_cell.angle_gamma   90.00
#
_symmetry.space_group_name_H-M   'P 1'
#
loop_
_entity.id
_entity.type
_entity.pdbx_description
1 polymer ?
#
loop_
_entity_poly.entity_id
_entity_poly.type
_entity_poly.pdbx_seq_one_letter_code
_entity_poly.pdbx_strand_id
1 'polypeptide(L)'
;MKFAESIFKAYDIRGKVPEELTPEVAQSVARAMSDILPWGEIAVGGDMRPDSHQLARAVIKGLVMQGRKVIDLGMISSDMVYFAVGKLQLAGGAMITAS
;
A
#
# COMPACT_ATOMS: atom_id res chain seq x y z
N MET A 1 24.24 -3.47 7.30
CA MET A 1 23.67 -2.41 6.48
C MET A 1 22.29 -2.07 6.94
N LYS A 2 22.06 -0.85 7.13
CA LYS A 2 20.78 -0.39 7.67
C LYS A 2 19.72 -0.15 6.61
N PHE A 3 20.15 0.09 5.38
CA PHE A 3 19.17 0.38 4.33
C PHE A 3 18.25 -0.81 4.02
N ALA A 4 18.65 -2.01 4.41
CA ALA A 4 17.81 -3.19 4.17
C ALA A 4 16.44 -3.06 4.84
N GLU A 5 16.40 -2.45 6.00
CA GLU A 5 15.14 -2.28 6.71
C GLU A 5 14.20 -1.33 5.96
N SER A 6 14.75 -0.25 5.42
CA SER A 6 13.90 0.71 4.73
C SER A 6 13.41 0.19 3.39
N ILE A 7 14.22 -0.60 2.68
CA ILE A 7 13.78 -1.10 1.37
C ILE A 7 12.73 -2.19 1.48
N PHE A 8 12.54 -2.77 2.67
CA PHE A 8 11.55 -3.82 2.85
C PHE A 8 10.33 -3.37 3.62
N LYS A 9 10.07 -2.07 3.65
CA LYS A 9 8.87 -1.52 4.27
C LYS A 9 7.68 -1.63 3.33
N ALA A 10 7.32 -2.85 2.98
CA ALA A 10 6.15 -3.10 2.15
C ALA A 10 5.22 -4.04 2.88
N TYR A 11 3.93 -3.76 2.79
CA TYR A 11 2.91 -4.48 3.53
C TYR A 11 1.90 -5.10 2.58
N ASP A 12 1.45 -6.31 2.93
CA ASP A 12 0.29 -6.92 2.28
C ASP A 12 -0.94 -6.58 3.09
N ILE A 13 -1.91 -5.95 2.45
CA ILE A 13 -3.22 -5.69 3.05
C ILE A 13 -4.18 -6.68 2.41
N ARG A 14 -4.66 -7.61 3.21
CA ARG A 14 -5.40 -8.75 2.70
C ARG A 14 -6.59 -9.06 3.60
N GLY A 15 -7.71 -9.40 2.99
CA GLY A 15 -8.89 -9.78 3.74
C GLY A 15 -10.02 -10.20 2.83
N LYS A 16 -11.04 -10.78 3.42
CA LYS A 16 -12.25 -11.18 2.71
C LYS A 16 -13.14 -9.97 2.48
N VAL A 17 -13.60 -9.81 1.24
CA VAL A 17 -14.50 -8.72 0.87
C VAL A 17 -15.89 -9.29 0.70
N PRO A 18 -16.92 -8.64 1.24
CA PRO A 18 -16.91 -7.39 2.02
C PRO A 18 -16.78 -7.60 3.53
N GLU A 19 -16.63 -8.83 4.00
CA GLU A 19 -16.77 -9.13 5.43
C GLU A 19 -15.67 -8.52 6.29
N GLU A 20 -14.44 -8.57 5.80
CA GLU A 20 -13.28 -8.16 6.60
C GLU A 20 -12.62 -6.90 6.08
N LEU A 21 -12.62 -6.71 4.77
CA LEU A 21 -11.90 -5.61 4.15
C LEU A 21 -12.85 -4.78 3.31
N THR A 22 -13.29 -3.68 3.90
CA THR A 22 -14.14 -2.71 3.21
C THR A 22 -13.31 -1.50 2.83
N PRO A 23 -13.79 -0.63 1.94
CA PRO A 23 -13.07 0.61 1.63
C PRO A 23 -12.79 1.44 2.88
N GLU A 24 -13.74 1.48 3.82
CA GLU A 24 -13.55 2.24 5.06
C GLU A 24 -12.43 1.66 5.91
N VAL A 25 -12.39 0.33 6.02
CA VAL A 25 -11.33 -0.34 6.77
C VAL A 25 -9.99 -0.12 6.07
N ALA A 26 -9.95 -0.25 4.74
CA ALA A 26 -8.74 -0.06 3.98
C ALA A 26 -8.20 1.36 4.17
N GLN A 27 -9.07 2.34 4.17
CA GLN A 27 -8.68 3.73 4.38
C GLN A 27 -8.10 3.93 5.78
N SER A 28 -8.73 3.32 6.80
CA SER A 28 -8.25 3.41 8.19
C SER A 28 -6.89 2.74 8.35
N VAL A 29 -6.70 1.59 7.72
CA VAL A 29 -5.42 0.89 7.74
C VAL A 29 -4.34 1.74 7.08
N ALA A 30 -4.67 2.39 5.97
CA ALA A 30 -3.74 3.27 5.29
C ALA A 30 -3.28 4.43 6.18
N ARG A 31 -4.21 5.02 6.91
CA ARG A 31 -3.89 6.12 7.80
C ARG A 31 -2.97 5.67 8.94
N ALA A 32 -3.26 4.51 9.52
CA ALA A 32 -2.41 3.94 10.56
C ALA A 32 -1.02 3.61 10.01
N MET A 33 -0.95 3.04 8.80
CA MET A 33 0.30 2.71 8.16
C MET A 33 1.14 3.98 7.90
N SER A 34 0.48 5.06 7.51
CA SER A 34 1.18 6.32 7.29
C SER A 34 1.84 6.84 8.57
N ASP A 35 1.24 6.56 9.72
CA ASP A 35 1.79 7.02 10.99
C ASP A 35 3.06 6.27 11.39
N ILE A 36 3.22 5.03 10.95
CA ILE A 36 4.37 4.21 11.35
C ILE A 36 5.48 4.18 10.32
N LEU A 37 5.23 4.58 9.08
CA LEU A 37 6.25 4.61 8.05
C LEU A 37 7.04 5.90 8.10
N PRO A 38 8.33 5.87 7.70
CA PRO A 38 9.10 7.11 7.58
C PRO A 38 8.42 8.06 6.63
N TRP A 39 8.75 9.33 6.75
CA TRP A 39 8.18 10.32 5.83
C TRP A 39 8.72 10.08 4.43
N GLY A 40 7.87 10.25 3.43
CA GLY A 40 8.26 10.09 2.03
C GLY A 40 7.11 9.50 1.23
N GLU A 41 7.41 9.18 -0.02
CA GLU A 41 6.44 8.63 -0.95
C GLU A 41 6.16 7.17 -0.66
N ILE A 42 4.91 6.76 -0.92
CA ILE A 42 4.49 5.39 -0.68
C ILE A 42 3.91 4.84 -1.98
N ALA A 43 4.35 3.64 -2.36
CA ALA A 43 3.83 2.96 -3.53
C ALA A 43 2.64 2.10 -3.13
N VAL A 44 1.61 2.07 -3.97
CA VAL A 44 0.42 1.24 -3.74
C VAL A 44 0.13 0.46 -5.00
N GLY A 45 -0.03 -0.84 -4.87
CA GLY A 45 -0.43 -1.71 -5.97
C GLY A 45 -1.52 -2.66 -5.52
N GLY A 46 -2.21 -3.26 -6.47
CA GLY A 46 -3.25 -4.24 -6.19
C GLY A 46 -3.16 -5.39 -7.17
N ASP A 47 -3.73 -6.53 -6.79
CA ASP A 47 -3.80 -7.66 -7.71
C ASP A 47 -4.93 -7.44 -8.73
N MET A 48 -5.15 -8.41 -9.60
CA MET A 48 -6.07 -8.25 -10.73
C MET A 48 -7.54 -8.31 -10.37
N ARG A 49 -7.88 -8.61 -9.13
CA ARG A 49 -9.28 -8.74 -8.73
C ARG A 49 -9.94 -7.37 -8.70
N PRO A 50 -11.20 -7.27 -9.18
CA PRO A 50 -11.89 -5.97 -9.21
C PRO A 50 -12.00 -5.32 -7.82
N ASP A 51 -12.23 -6.12 -6.79
CA ASP A 51 -12.34 -5.57 -5.43
C ASP A 51 -11.01 -5.01 -4.95
N SER A 52 -9.89 -5.59 -5.39
CA SER A 52 -8.58 -5.08 -5.02
C SER A 52 -8.33 -3.69 -5.59
N HIS A 53 -8.82 -3.43 -6.80
CA HIS A 53 -8.69 -2.10 -7.39
C HIS A 53 -9.40 -1.04 -6.55
N GLN A 54 -10.63 -1.33 -6.15
CA GLN A 54 -11.41 -0.43 -5.31
C GLN A 54 -10.73 -0.18 -3.96
N LEU A 55 -10.23 -1.25 -3.37
CA LEU A 55 -9.57 -1.16 -2.06
C LEU A 55 -8.24 -0.40 -2.16
N ALA A 56 -7.50 -0.61 -3.26
CA ALA A 56 -6.27 0.14 -3.48
C ALA A 56 -6.55 1.64 -3.58
N ARG A 57 -7.63 2.02 -4.23
CA ARG A 57 -8.02 3.43 -4.30
C ARG A 57 -8.36 3.98 -2.92
N ALA A 58 -9.01 3.18 -2.07
CA ALA A 58 -9.31 3.59 -0.70
C ALA A 58 -8.03 3.78 0.13
N VAL A 59 -7.05 2.90 -0.07
CA VAL A 59 -5.75 3.03 0.59
C VAL A 59 -5.05 4.30 0.13
N ILE A 60 -5.04 4.56 -1.16
CA ILE A 60 -4.43 5.78 -1.70
C ILE A 60 -5.10 7.01 -1.09
N LYS A 61 -6.43 7.01 -1.02
CA LYS A 61 -7.15 8.14 -0.44
C LYS A 61 -6.74 8.37 1.02
N GLY A 62 -6.63 7.29 1.79
CA GLY A 62 -6.21 7.39 3.19
C GLY A 62 -4.81 7.97 3.33
N LEU A 63 -3.89 7.54 2.47
CA LEU A 63 -2.53 8.07 2.50
C LEU A 63 -2.47 9.54 2.10
N VAL A 64 -3.21 9.91 1.08
CA VAL A 64 -3.27 11.30 0.63
C VAL A 64 -3.85 12.20 1.71
N MET A 65 -4.86 11.70 2.44
CA MET A 65 -5.43 12.45 3.55
C MET A 65 -4.42 12.72 4.67
N GLN A 66 -3.39 11.89 4.76
CA GLN A 66 -2.31 12.07 5.73
C GLN A 66 -1.16 12.91 5.16
N GLY A 67 -1.35 13.48 3.99
CA GLY A 67 -0.34 14.33 3.37
C GLY A 67 0.74 13.57 2.61
N ARG A 68 0.54 12.28 2.36
CA ARG A 68 1.52 11.47 1.63
C ARG A 68 1.40 11.65 0.14
N LYS A 69 2.52 11.66 -0.54
CA LYS A 69 2.57 11.45 -1.98
C LYS A 69 2.51 9.96 -2.24
N VAL A 70 1.69 9.56 -3.19
CA VAL A 70 1.47 8.15 -3.49
C VAL A 70 1.85 7.87 -4.94
N ILE A 71 2.56 6.77 -5.14
CA ILE A 71 2.86 6.26 -6.46
C ILE A 71 1.94 5.08 -6.70
N ASP A 72 1.00 5.25 -7.62
CA ASP A 72 0.01 4.23 -7.94
C ASP A 72 0.61 3.30 -8.99
N LEU A 73 0.89 2.07 -8.58
CA LEU A 73 1.50 1.07 -9.46
C LEU A 73 0.47 0.27 -10.25
N GLY A 74 -0.81 0.43 -9.93
CA GLY A 74 -1.86 -0.30 -10.64
C GLY A 74 -1.89 -1.77 -10.29
N MET A 75 -2.23 -2.59 -11.27
CA MET A 75 -2.30 -4.05 -11.08
C MET A 75 -0.92 -4.65 -11.27
N ILE A 76 -0.33 -5.13 -10.20
CA ILE A 76 1.02 -5.68 -10.21
C ILE A 76 1.15 -6.80 -9.19
N SER A 77 2.31 -7.46 -9.18
CA SER A 77 2.61 -8.48 -8.18
C SER A 77 3.25 -7.84 -6.95
N SER A 78 3.27 -8.59 -5.85
CA SER A 78 3.93 -8.15 -4.62
C SER A 78 5.41 -7.88 -4.84
N ASP A 79 6.06 -8.70 -5.66
CA ASP A 79 7.47 -8.51 -5.96
C ASP A 79 7.73 -7.15 -6.60
N MET A 80 6.82 -6.69 -7.44
CA MET A 80 6.96 -5.39 -8.08
C MET A 80 6.83 -4.25 -7.08
N VAL A 81 5.99 -4.42 -6.05
CA VAL A 81 5.90 -3.41 -5.00
C VAL A 81 7.23 -3.31 -4.25
N TYR A 82 7.79 -4.46 -3.85
CA TYR A 82 9.08 -4.48 -3.17
C TYR A 82 10.17 -3.87 -4.05
N PHE A 83 10.17 -4.22 -5.33
CA PHE A 83 11.15 -3.68 -6.26
C PHE A 83 11.04 -2.16 -6.35
N ALA A 84 9.83 -1.64 -6.46
CA ALA A 84 9.60 -0.20 -6.57
C ALA A 84 10.07 0.53 -5.31
N VAL A 85 9.75 -0.01 -4.14
CA VAL A 85 10.16 0.61 -2.87
C VAL A 85 11.68 0.71 -2.80
N GLY A 86 12.38 -0.37 -3.15
CA GLY A 86 13.85 -0.36 -3.10
C GLY A 86 14.46 0.50 -4.20
N LYS A 87 13.99 0.34 -5.44
CA LYS A 87 14.58 1.03 -6.59
C LYS A 87 14.39 2.55 -6.51
N LEU A 88 13.22 2.98 -6.06
CA LEU A 88 12.87 4.40 -5.99
C LEU A 88 13.15 5.00 -4.62
N GLN A 89 13.64 4.18 -3.69
CA GLN A 89 13.93 4.63 -2.32
C GLN A 89 12.72 5.27 -1.65
N LEU A 90 11.58 4.60 -1.76
CA LEU A 90 10.34 5.10 -1.20
C LEU A 90 10.28 4.83 0.30
N ALA A 91 9.40 5.55 0.99
CA ALA A 91 9.17 5.35 2.42
C ALA A 91 8.57 3.98 2.72
N GLY A 92 7.78 3.46 1.79
CA GLY A 92 7.17 2.15 1.93
C GLY A 92 6.26 1.84 0.79
N GLY A 93 5.58 0.71 0.89
CA GLY A 93 4.62 0.30 -0.13
C GLY A 93 3.56 -0.60 0.45
N ALA A 94 2.46 -0.73 -0.27
CA ALA A 94 1.36 -1.61 0.11
C ALA A 94 0.88 -2.38 -1.10
N MET A 95 0.63 -3.65 -0.90
CA MET A 95 0.02 -4.53 -1.89
C MET A 95 -1.35 -4.92 -1.39
N ILE A 96 -2.37 -4.67 -2.18
CA ILE A 96 -3.75 -4.92 -1.79
C ILE A 96 -4.22 -6.22 -2.45
N THR A 97 -4.68 -7.15 -1.65
CA THR A 97 -5.17 -8.44 -2.13
C THR A 97 -6.53 -8.72 -1.51
N ALA A 98 -7.55 -8.77 -2.34
CA ALA A 98 -8.90 -9.17 -1.91
C ALA A 98 -9.01 -10.69 -2.03
N SER A 99 -9.58 -11.33 -1.02
CA SER A 99 -9.77 -12.78 -1.07
C SER A 99 -11.23 -13.19 -1.01
#